data_03db59cefd7d23d77f0b2bf20e416864
#
_entry.id   03db59cefd7d23d77f0b2bf20e416864
#
_cell.length_a   1.000
_cell.length_b   1.000
_cell.length_c   1.000
_cell.angle_alpha   90.00
_cell.angle_beta   90.00
_cell.angle_gamma   90.00
#
_symmetry.space_group_name_H-M   'P 1'
#
loop_
_entity.id
_entity.type
_entity.pdbx_description
1 polymer ?
#
loop_
_entity_poly.entity_id
_entity_poly.type
_entity_poly.pdbx_seq_one_letter_code
_entity_poly.pdbx_strand_id
1 'polypeptide(L)'
;MIANRITLNADPCNPYTPAYVGLYENTFTIGGRQRRMLTYIPGGTKASTSGIYLFPPNGVTAEQFLTESNWIDIADGEEHREKLVLFVLEAADGGCWDTEEAYEAADGEHEYVWQAFQTGMGRERCCVYEGKRYIVGYREGGTVAQKFAMWNPADIGGIVAVEAPPVQQSYIDAAAQSLCPRLHNYVDETCRRGIKKSDIPMRAWFIDHEDVSDRPEVLYWRRANCDESDARLIEMDTKEYYRTKPLPHPLDGEIEGYSVWVTQTEKPAAQFGRRWNRSIWKKFLYQYTRWAGNPGGSYRKALDPVFDLGMEYHYETVDGWKREWYVHVPKSVSAHPDTPVPLVFVPHGYTCTGELCVRNADWYRVADEYGFIAIFPTALLGTIQGSSPEVGVLPTNCPLPAWNIYDEPDKPDEFRFFQHMLDDVCAHHAIDRTRVFASGTSMGNLMVQYLALKKPQWLTAIAPTSGIIHMAGGEIMLDLNDVKHRDRVDIPVWMFGGEMEDWLLDWIPAPGNRTGKTLYAWWDLNRMPGDPPTDFSHPKTVMERWHDWTYEKNGIPMLKFTGIDYYPHGSNPEMSYRIWTEFFSKLSRLADGTLHWEG
;
A
#
# COMPACT_ATOMS: atom_id res chain seq x y z
N MET A 1 20.86 -18.72 22.69
CA MET A 1 19.88 -17.67 23.04
C MET A 1 20.41 -16.37 22.48
N ILE A 2 19.87 -15.90 21.36
CA ILE A 2 20.19 -14.57 20.87
C ILE A 2 19.48 -13.61 21.83
N ALA A 3 20.23 -12.86 22.61
CA ALA A 3 19.68 -11.80 23.42
C ALA A 3 18.99 -10.80 22.47
N ASN A 4 17.77 -10.42 22.76
CA ASN A 4 17.07 -9.36 22.03
C ASN A 4 17.99 -8.14 21.94
N ARG A 5 18.57 -7.93 20.77
CA ARG A 5 19.46 -6.80 20.47
C ARG A 5 18.65 -5.71 19.77
N ILE A 6 17.59 -5.28 20.44
CA ILE A 6 16.73 -4.22 19.90
C ILE A 6 17.28 -2.89 20.40
N THR A 7 17.49 -1.97 19.49
CA THR A 7 17.76 -0.58 19.81
C THR A 7 16.54 0.25 19.43
N LEU A 8 15.97 0.96 20.40
CA LEU A 8 14.96 1.96 20.11
C LEU A 8 15.58 3.03 19.22
N ASN A 9 14.99 3.27 18.08
CA ASN A 9 15.40 4.39 17.24
C ASN A 9 14.81 5.65 17.84
N ALA A 10 15.62 6.35 18.60
CA ALA A 10 15.18 7.40 19.52
C ALA A 10 15.10 8.79 18.89
N ASP A 11 15.12 8.92 17.56
CA ASP A 11 14.90 10.24 16.97
C ASP A 11 13.41 10.43 16.62
N PRO A 12 12.62 11.02 17.56
CA PRO A 12 11.19 11.28 17.31
C PRO A 12 10.97 12.28 16.18
N CYS A 13 12.03 12.98 15.77
CA CYS A 13 11.99 13.95 14.68
C CYS A 13 12.37 13.32 13.33
N ASN A 14 12.68 12.01 13.30
CA ASN A 14 12.97 11.29 12.07
C ASN A 14 11.80 10.38 11.69
N PRO A 15 10.94 10.79 10.75
CA PRO A 15 9.71 10.06 10.41
C PRO A 15 9.93 8.73 9.68
N TYR A 16 11.19 8.37 9.40
CA TYR A 16 11.51 7.41 8.38
C TYR A 16 11.97 6.05 8.85
N THR A 17 12.37 5.94 10.08
CA THR A 17 13.01 4.72 10.56
C THR A 17 12.02 3.94 11.40
N PRO A 18 12.01 2.59 11.29
CA PRO A 18 11.26 1.77 12.23
C PRO A 18 11.65 2.14 13.66
N ALA A 19 10.70 2.02 14.58
CA ALA A 19 10.97 2.30 15.98
C ALA A 19 12.07 1.39 16.56
N TYR A 20 12.33 0.24 15.94
CA TYR A 20 13.31 -0.73 16.38
C TYR A 20 14.20 -1.18 15.23
N VAL A 21 15.47 -1.43 15.54
CA VAL A 21 16.46 -2.06 14.66
C VAL A 21 17.19 -3.18 15.39
N GLY A 22 17.67 -4.18 14.66
CA GLY A 22 18.41 -5.30 15.19
C GLY A 22 17.71 -6.64 15.04
N LEU A 23 18.13 -7.62 15.82
CA LEU A 23 17.62 -8.98 15.80
C LEU A 23 16.82 -9.26 17.07
N TYR A 24 15.61 -9.80 16.91
CA TYR A 24 14.77 -10.19 18.03
C TYR A 24 13.96 -11.46 17.72
N GLU A 25 13.44 -12.07 18.79
CA GLU A 25 12.70 -13.32 18.74
C GLU A 25 11.22 -13.09 19.01
N ASN A 26 10.39 -13.78 18.24
CA ASN A 26 8.96 -13.93 18.49
C ASN A 26 8.65 -15.39 18.75
N THR A 27 7.77 -15.66 19.70
CA THR A 27 7.27 -17.00 20.00
C THR A 27 5.74 -17.03 19.87
N PHE A 28 5.24 -18.15 19.39
CA PHE A 28 3.82 -18.39 19.17
C PHE A 28 3.43 -19.72 19.80
N THR A 29 2.17 -19.86 20.19
CA THR A 29 1.62 -21.14 20.61
C THR A 29 0.55 -21.56 19.59
N ILE A 30 0.84 -22.57 18.79
CA ILE A 30 -0.02 -23.06 17.71
C ILE A 30 -0.34 -24.53 17.98
N GLY A 31 -1.61 -24.88 18.09
CA GLY A 31 -2.03 -26.25 18.38
C GLY A 31 -1.37 -26.82 19.65
N GLY A 32 -1.11 -25.98 20.66
CA GLY A 32 -0.40 -26.34 21.88
C GLY A 32 1.13 -26.49 21.75
N ARG A 33 1.69 -26.28 20.56
CA ARG A 33 3.13 -26.35 20.30
C ARG A 33 3.76 -24.96 20.30
N GLN A 34 4.98 -24.85 20.82
CA GLN A 34 5.75 -23.60 20.71
C GLN A 34 6.37 -23.51 19.31
N ARG A 35 6.20 -22.34 18.72
CA ARG A 35 6.80 -21.99 17.42
C ARG A 35 7.62 -20.72 17.61
N ARG A 36 8.65 -20.58 16.81
CA ARG A 36 9.63 -19.52 16.94
C ARG A 36 9.91 -18.85 15.60
N MET A 37 10.08 -17.54 15.63
CA MET A 37 10.50 -16.74 14.48
C MET A 37 11.56 -15.73 14.93
N LEU A 38 12.62 -15.59 14.17
CA LEU A 38 13.56 -14.48 14.31
C LEU A 38 13.20 -13.38 13.32
N THR A 39 13.24 -12.14 13.80
CA THR A 39 13.06 -10.95 12.97
C THR A 39 14.34 -10.12 12.98
N TYR A 40 14.84 -9.76 11.81
CA TYR A 40 15.98 -8.88 11.64
C TYR A 40 15.56 -7.60 10.91
N ILE A 41 15.79 -6.46 11.57
CA ILE A 41 15.52 -5.13 11.02
C ILE A 41 16.86 -4.41 10.86
N PRO A 42 17.34 -4.17 9.64
CA PRO A 42 18.61 -3.48 9.39
C PRO A 42 18.60 -2.03 9.90
N GLY A 43 19.76 -1.56 10.33
CA GLY A 43 19.96 -0.14 10.59
C GLY A 43 19.76 0.69 9.30
N GLY A 44 19.10 1.84 9.42
CA GLY A 44 18.77 2.69 8.27
C GLY A 44 17.60 2.21 7.42
N THR A 45 16.87 1.19 7.87
CA THR A 45 15.58 0.82 7.27
C THR A 45 14.62 1.99 7.36
N LYS A 46 13.88 2.26 6.28
CA LYS A 46 12.78 3.24 6.26
C LYS A 46 11.42 2.59 6.50
N ALA A 47 10.47 3.39 6.93
CA ALA A 47 9.06 2.98 6.94
C ALA A 47 8.60 2.56 5.53
N SER A 48 7.59 1.69 5.47
CA SER A 48 7.04 1.14 4.23
C SER A 48 8.03 0.28 3.41
N THR A 49 8.98 -0.34 4.09
CA THR A 49 9.99 -1.21 3.51
C THR A 49 9.42 -2.55 3.05
N SER A 50 10.26 -3.36 2.41
CA SER A 50 9.97 -4.74 2.03
C SER A 50 10.26 -5.71 3.18
N GLY A 51 9.51 -6.80 3.24
CA GLY A 51 9.75 -7.91 4.17
C GLY A 51 9.79 -9.25 3.45
N ILE A 52 10.74 -10.11 3.84
CA ILE A 52 10.84 -11.49 3.35
C ILE A 52 10.63 -12.46 4.51
N TYR A 53 9.70 -13.38 4.32
CA TYR A 53 9.46 -14.52 5.19
C TYR A 53 10.26 -15.71 4.66
N LEU A 54 11.19 -16.18 5.45
CA LEU A 54 12.18 -17.22 5.12
C LEU A 54 11.84 -18.51 5.84
N PHE A 55 11.75 -19.59 5.09
CA PHE A 55 11.41 -20.93 5.57
C PHE A 55 12.63 -21.84 5.40
N PRO A 56 13.43 -22.07 6.43
CA PRO A 56 14.60 -22.95 6.38
C PRO A 56 14.22 -24.42 6.10
N PRO A 57 15.20 -25.24 5.69
CA PRO A 57 15.02 -26.69 5.62
C PRO A 57 14.71 -27.31 6.98
N ASN A 58 14.22 -28.54 6.98
CA ASN A 58 14.10 -29.36 8.20
C ASN A 58 15.43 -29.44 8.97
N GLY A 59 15.36 -29.39 10.29
CA GLY A 59 16.51 -29.52 11.19
C GLY A 59 17.41 -28.27 11.28
N VAL A 60 17.03 -27.16 10.64
CA VAL A 60 17.81 -25.92 10.61
C VAL A 60 17.13 -24.88 11.50
N THR A 61 17.87 -24.36 12.48
CA THR A 61 17.39 -23.25 13.31
C THR A 61 17.47 -21.92 12.57
N ALA A 62 16.70 -20.92 13.00
CA ALA A 62 16.72 -19.60 12.39
C ALA A 62 18.10 -18.93 12.51
N GLU A 63 18.81 -19.13 13.63
CA GLU A 63 20.19 -18.64 13.82
C GLU A 63 21.18 -19.30 12.85
N GLN A 64 21.10 -20.61 12.71
CA GLN A 64 21.94 -21.34 11.78
C GLN A 64 21.68 -20.86 10.36
N PHE A 65 20.39 -20.73 9.99
CA PHE A 65 20.00 -20.25 8.66
C PHE A 65 20.53 -18.84 8.37
N LEU A 66 20.37 -17.90 9.30
CA LEU A 66 20.87 -16.53 9.14
C LEU A 66 22.41 -16.47 9.07
N THR A 67 23.09 -17.37 9.79
CA THR A 67 24.57 -17.42 9.82
C THR A 67 25.15 -18.02 8.52
N GLU A 68 24.52 -19.08 8.01
CA GLU A 68 25.04 -19.83 6.86
C GLU A 68 24.54 -19.28 5.51
N SER A 69 23.36 -18.68 5.48
CA SER A 69 22.87 -17.95 4.31
C SER A 69 23.52 -16.55 4.22
N ASN A 70 23.31 -15.83 3.14
CA ASN A 70 23.76 -14.44 2.99
C ASN A 70 22.61 -13.44 3.06
N TRP A 71 21.51 -13.80 3.71
CA TRP A 71 20.34 -12.93 3.77
C TRP A 71 20.57 -11.67 4.60
N ILE A 72 21.37 -11.73 5.67
CA ILE A 72 21.72 -10.53 6.45
C ILE A 72 22.48 -9.52 5.57
N ASP A 73 23.48 -9.96 4.80
CA ASP A 73 24.24 -9.10 3.90
C ASP A 73 23.34 -8.46 2.81
N ILE A 74 22.33 -9.20 2.35
CA ILE A 74 21.36 -8.71 1.40
C ILE A 74 20.40 -7.70 2.05
N ALA A 75 19.94 -8.01 3.26
CA ALA A 75 19.03 -7.17 4.02
C ALA A 75 19.66 -5.83 4.41
N ASP A 76 20.94 -5.85 4.77
CA ASP A 76 21.69 -4.64 5.12
C ASP A 76 21.86 -3.69 3.95
N GLY A 77 21.92 -4.16 2.72
CA GLY A 77 21.99 -3.37 1.48
C GLY A 77 22.86 -2.10 1.59
N GLU A 78 23.38 -1.59 0.52
CA GLU A 78 24.23 -0.38 0.55
C GLU A 78 23.39 0.89 0.76
N GLU A 79 22.22 0.97 0.12
CA GLU A 79 21.32 2.12 0.18
C GLU A 79 20.04 1.78 0.94
N HIS A 80 19.38 2.81 1.51
CA HIS A 80 18.13 2.61 2.29
C HIS A 80 17.04 1.87 1.49
N ARG A 81 16.92 2.12 0.19
CA ARG A 81 15.96 1.48 -0.71
C ARG A 81 16.18 -0.02 -0.87
N GLU A 82 17.39 -0.49 -0.61
CA GLU A 82 17.75 -1.91 -0.72
C GLU A 82 17.54 -2.67 0.60
N LYS A 83 17.34 -1.95 1.70
CA LYS A 83 17.10 -2.54 3.02
C LYS A 83 15.80 -3.32 3.02
N LEU A 84 15.83 -4.48 3.67
CA LEU A 84 14.63 -5.28 3.83
C LEU A 84 14.60 -5.96 5.20
N VAL A 85 13.41 -6.18 5.72
CA VAL A 85 13.21 -6.89 6.98
C VAL A 85 13.13 -8.38 6.71
N LEU A 86 13.86 -9.17 7.53
CA LEU A 86 13.85 -10.63 7.45
C LEU A 86 13.00 -11.21 8.58
N PHE A 87 12.15 -12.16 8.24
CA PHE A 87 11.38 -12.99 9.17
C PHE A 87 11.75 -14.43 8.92
N VAL A 88 12.50 -15.04 9.83
CA VAL A 88 12.96 -16.43 9.69
C VAL A 88 12.14 -17.34 10.60
N LEU A 89 11.28 -18.11 9.99
CA LEU A 89 10.39 -19.04 10.67
C LEU A 89 11.13 -20.36 10.96
N GLU A 90 10.81 -21.01 12.08
CA GLU A 90 11.33 -22.35 12.40
C GLU A 90 10.24 -23.40 12.33
N ALA A 91 10.64 -24.59 11.87
CA ALA A 91 9.80 -25.76 11.98
C ALA A 91 9.47 -26.09 13.45
N ALA A 92 8.44 -26.90 13.68
CA ALA A 92 8.03 -27.28 15.03
C ALA A 92 9.10 -28.05 15.81
N ASP A 93 8.82 -28.35 17.06
CA ASP A 93 9.65 -29.20 17.93
C ASP A 93 10.13 -30.45 17.20
N GLY A 94 11.44 -30.65 17.17
CA GLY A 94 12.07 -31.70 16.38
C GLY A 94 12.56 -31.23 15.00
N GLY A 95 12.29 -29.98 14.62
CA GLY A 95 12.86 -29.32 13.44
C GLY A 95 12.26 -29.78 12.11
N CYS A 96 11.06 -30.33 12.07
CA CYS A 96 10.42 -30.77 10.83
C CYS A 96 9.16 -29.97 10.53
N TRP A 97 9.05 -29.50 9.29
CA TRP A 97 7.84 -28.93 8.74
C TRP A 97 6.81 -30.03 8.44
N ASP A 98 5.54 -29.77 8.73
CA ASP A 98 4.46 -30.65 8.31
C ASP A 98 4.10 -30.37 6.83
N THR A 99 4.82 -31.02 5.93
CA THR A 99 4.56 -30.94 4.50
C THR A 99 3.28 -31.66 4.08
N GLU A 100 2.74 -32.54 4.94
CA GLU A 100 1.52 -33.32 4.68
C GLU A 100 0.25 -32.65 5.20
N GLU A 101 0.37 -31.49 5.89
CA GLU A 101 -0.77 -30.74 6.40
C GLU A 101 -1.88 -30.59 5.34
N ALA A 102 -3.12 -30.88 5.74
CA ALA A 102 -4.27 -30.72 4.87
C ALA A 102 -4.64 -29.25 4.70
N TYR A 103 -5.29 -28.91 3.59
CA TYR A 103 -5.71 -27.53 3.29
C TYR A 103 -6.62 -26.92 4.36
N GLU A 104 -7.51 -27.72 4.95
CA GLU A 104 -8.49 -27.29 5.97
C GLU A 104 -7.96 -27.42 7.41
N ALA A 105 -6.67 -27.66 7.61
CA ALA A 105 -6.10 -27.76 8.97
C ALA A 105 -6.25 -26.44 9.73
N ALA A 106 -6.69 -26.51 10.99
CA ALA A 106 -6.96 -25.32 11.79
C ALA A 106 -5.77 -24.85 12.64
N ASP A 107 -4.94 -25.78 13.14
CA ASP A 107 -3.91 -25.51 14.17
C ASP A 107 -2.52 -26.03 13.72
N GLY A 108 -2.13 -25.75 12.49
CA GLY A 108 -0.92 -26.27 11.88
C GLY A 108 0.04 -25.20 11.37
N GLU A 109 0.71 -25.50 10.26
CA GLU A 109 1.68 -24.62 9.61
C GLU A 109 1.00 -23.34 9.09
N HIS A 110 -0.22 -23.43 8.55
CA HIS A 110 -0.94 -22.26 8.05
C HIS A 110 -1.20 -21.23 9.14
N GLU A 111 -1.69 -21.67 10.30
CA GLU A 111 -1.98 -20.78 11.43
C GLU A 111 -0.69 -20.16 11.96
N TYR A 112 0.37 -20.95 12.07
CA TYR A 112 1.68 -20.42 12.47
C TYR A 112 2.18 -19.34 11.50
N VAL A 113 2.19 -19.63 10.21
CA VAL A 113 2.65 -18.68 9.20
C VAL A 113 1.76 -17.44 9.19
N TRP A 114 0.44 -17.63 9.36
CA TRP A 114 -0.49 -16.51 9.44
C TRP A 114 -0.22 -15.62 10.66
N GLN A 115 -0.02 -16.19 11.84
CA GLN A 115 0.32 -15.40 13.03
C GLN A 115 1.69 -14.72 12.89
N ALA A 116 2.68 -15.40 12.34
CA ALA A 116 3.97 -14.82 12.00
C ALA A 116 3.81 -13.65 11.00
N PHE A 117 2.96 -13.83 10.01
CA PHE A 117 2.64 -12.81 9.02
C PHE A 117 1.97 -11.59 9.65
N GLN A 118 0.96 -11.80 10.52
CA GLN A 118 0.30 -10.73 11.27
C GLN A 118 1.28 -9.96 12.17
N THR A 119 2.18 -10.67 12.83
CA THR A 119 3.22 -10.09 13.68
C THR A 119 4.20 -9.23 12.87
N GLY A 120 4.61 -9.71 11.70
CA GLY A 120 5.45 -8.96 10.77
C GLY A 120 4.72 -7.81 10.09
N MET A 121 3.41 -7.98 9.90
CA MET A 121 2.50 -6.94 9.43
C MET A 121 2.27 -5.87 10.48
N GLY A 122 2.56 -6.15 11.74
CA GLY A 122 2.54 -5.14 12.79
C GLY A 122 3.32 -3.95 12.31
N ARG A 123 2.64 -3.09 11.58
CA ARG A 123 3.13 -1.87 10.97
C ARG A 123 3.86 -1.04 12.02
N GLU A 124 3.40 -1.20 13.27
CA GLU A 124 3.96 -0.59 14.45
C GLU A 124 5.40 -1.04 14.76
N ARG A 125 5.91 -2.08 14.12
CA ARG A 125 7.20 -2.66 14.48
C ARG A 125 8.23 -2.60 13.39
N CYS A 126 7.85 -3.12 12.23
CA CYS A 126 8.78 -3.35 11.14
C CYS A 126 8.56 -2.39 9.99
N CYS A 127 7.46 -1.65 9.98
CA CYS A 127 7.08 -0.76 8.89
C CYS A 127 7.06 -1.46 7.51
N VAL A 128 6.81 -2.78 7.48
CA VAL A 128 6.69 -3.53 6.23
C VAL A 128 5.35 -3.22 5.58
N TYR A 129 5.40 -2.85 4.33
CA TYR A 129 4.20 -2.53 3.57
C TYR A 129 3.51 -3.79 3.03
N GLU A 130 2.19 -3.77 3.00
CA GLU A 130 1.34 -4.91 2.63
C GLU A 130 1.66 -5.49 1.26
N GLY A 131 1.87 -4.65 0.25
CA GLY A 131 2.21 -5.07 -1.10
C GLY A 131 3.66 -5.52 -1.31
N LYS A 132 4.50 -5.39 -0.27
CA LYS A 132 5.94 -5.70 -0.31
C LYS A 132 6.32 -6.87 0.61
N ARG A 133 5.45 -7.85 0.75
CA ARG A 133 5.71 -9.07 1.51
C ARG A 133 6.00 -10.21 0.58
N TYR A 134 7.13 -10.84 0.78
CA TYR A 134 7.63 -11.92 -0.07
C TYR A 134 7.93 -13.16 0.75
N ILE A 135 7.87 -14.32 0.10
CA ILE A 135 8.11 -15.60 0.74
C ILE A 135 9.23 -16.35 0.00
N VAL A 136 10.20 -16.86 0.72
CA VAL A 136 11.26 -17.71 0.17
C VAL A 136 11.42 -18.96 1.04
N GLY A 137 11.22 -20.13 0.46
CA GLY A 137 11.33 -21.39 1.18
C GLY A 137 12.35 -22.33 0.57
N TYR A 138 13.02 -23.09 1.43
CA TYR A 138 14.09 -24.01 1.08
C TYR A 138 13.72 -25.43 1.49
N ARG A 139 13.83 -26.38 0.56
CA ARG A 139 13.44 -27.78 0.75
C ARG A 139 12.02 -27.90 1.33
N GLU A 140 11.85 -28.59 2.45
CA GLU A 140 10.52 -28.80 3.07
C GLU A 140 9.87 -27.48 3.48
N GLY A 141 10.67 -26.48 3.92
CA GLY A 141 10.18 -25.13 4.15
C GLY A 141 9.63 -24.47 2.86
N GLY A 142 10.15 -24.83 1.70
CA GLY A 142 9.64 -24.39 0.40
C GLY A 142 8.25 -24.96 0.07
N THR A 143 7.99 -26.20 0.48
CA THR A 143 6.64 -26.80 0.33
C THR A 143 5.62 -26.09 1.21
N VAL A 144 5.95 -25.81 2.47
CA VAL A 144 5.06 -25.07 3.39
C VAL A 144 4.84 -23.63 2.89
N ALA A 145 5.89 -22.97 2.42
CA ALA A 145 5.78 -21.64 1.83
C ALA A 145 4.81 -21.60 0.63
N GLN A 146 4.88 -22.60 -0.26
CA GLN A 146 3.96 -22.71 -1.39
C GLN A 146 2.52 -23.00 -0.94
N LYS A 147 2.32 -23.91 0.02
CA LYS A 147 1.02 -24.18 0.60
C LYS A 147 0.38 -22.92 1.18
N PHE A 148 1.13 -22.17 1.96
CA PHE A 148 0.66 -20.90 2.51
C PHE A 148 0.35 -19.87 1.41
N ALA A 149 1.17 -19.79 0.37
CA ALA A 149 0.89 -18.91 -0.76
C ALA A 149 -0.40 -19.27 -1.51
N MET A 150 -0.71 -20.56 -1.64
CA MET A 150 -1.98 -21.02 -2.21
C MET A 150 -3.16 -20.79 -1.26
N TRP A 151 -2.91 -20.85 0.04
CA TRP A 151 -3.93 -20.61 1.06
C TRP A 151 -4.25 -19.10 1.21
N ASN A 152 -3.27 -18.23 1.09
CA ASN A 152 -3.41 -16.76 1.22
C ASN A 152 -2.66 -16.00 0.11
N PRO A 153 -3.04 -16.13 -1.16
CA PRO A 153 -2.28 -15.58 -2.27
C PRO A 153 -2.29 -14.05 -2.32
N ALA A 154 -3.31 -13.42 -1.79
CA ALA A 154 -3.52 -11.98 -1.96
C ALA A 154 -2.58 -11.10 -1.14
N ASP A 155 -2.07 -11.63 -0.02
CA ASP A 155 -1.18 -10.88 0.89
C ASP A 155 0.31 -11.04 0.55
N ILE A 156 0.65 -11.73 -0.55
CA ILE A 156 2.03 -12.09 -0.91
C ILE A 156 2.41 -11.44 -2.23
N GLY A 157 3.48 -10.66 -2.21
CA GLY A 157 4.03 -9.98 -3.40
C GLY A 157 4.82 -10.91 -4.34
N GLY A 158 5.22 -12.08 -3.88
CA GLY A 158 5.92 -13.07 -4.68
C GLY A 158 6.45 -14.21 -3.84
N ILE A 159 6.64 -15.37 -4.47
CA ILE A 159 7.13 -16.59 -3.82
C ILE A 159 8.32 -17.16 -4.58
N VAL A 160 9.30 -17.69 -3.82
CA VAL A 160 10.39 -18.49 -4.37
C VAL A 160 10.53 -19.79 -3.61
N ALA A 161 10.56 -20.90 -4.34
CA ALA A 161 10.76 -22.23 -3.82
C ALA A 161 12.10 -22.79 -4.31
N VAL A 162 13.00 -23.13 -3.37
CA VAL A 162 14.35 -23.60 -3.67
C VAL A 162 14.49 -25.06 -3.27
N GLU A 163 14.64 -25.96 -4.24
CA GLU A 163 14.77 -27.42 -4.04
C GLU A 163 13.62 -28.00 -3.19
N ALA A 164 12.42 -27.48 -3.41
CA ALA A 164 11.24 -27.83 -2.62
C ALA A 164 10.61 -29.16 -3.08
N PRO A 165 10.31 -30.09 -2.17
CA PRO A 165 9.44 -31.23 -2.49
C PRO A 165 8.09 -30.75 -3.06
N PRO A 166 7.47 -31.53 -3.96
CA PRO A 166 6.20 -31.15 -4.60
C PRO A 166 5.07 -31.00 -3.56
N VAL A 167 4.14 -30.11 -3.85
CA VAL A 167 2.89 -29.98 -3.10
C VAL A 167 1.94 -31.10 -3.50
N GLN A 168 1.25 -31.71 -2.53
CA GLN A 168 0.29 -32.78 -2.80
C GLN A 168 -0.84 -32.27 -3.70
N GLN A 169 -1.23 -33.10 -4.69
CA GLN A 169 -2.29 -32.76 -5.64
C GLN A 169 -3.61 -32.45 -4.93
N SER A 170 -3.94 -33.20 -3.87
CA SER A 170 -5.15 -32.95 -3.07
C SER A 170 -5.20 -31.57 -2.45
N TYR A 171 -4.03 -31.04 -2.01
CA TYR A 171 -3.92 -29.68 -1.49
C TYR A 171 -4.15 -28.63 -2.59
N ILE A 172 -3.51 -28.82 -3.74
CA ILE A 172 -3.65 -27.94 -4.91
C ILE A 172 -5.12 -27.91 -5.38
N ASP A 173 -5.79 -29.06 -5.43
CA ASP A 173 -7.18 -29.16 -5.85
C ASP A 173 -8.11 -28.44 -4.85
N ALA A 174 -7.86 -28.57 -3.55
CA ALA A 174 -8.62 -27.87 -2.53
C ALA A 174 -8.42 -26.34 -2.64
N ALA A 175 -7.17 -25.89 -2.78
CA ALA A 175 -6.86 -24.47 -2.98
C ALA A 175 -7.54 -23.91 -4.25
N ALA A 176 -7.53 -24.68 -5.34
CA ALA A 176 -8.13 -24.27 -6.61
C ALA A 176 -9.67 -24.17 -6.56
N GLN A 177 -10.32 -24.85 -5.63
CA GLN A 177 -11.77 -24.76 -5.44
C GLN A 177 -12.19 -23.70 -4.40
N SER A 178 -11.26 -23.29 -3.53
CA SER A 178 -11.55 -22.39 -2.44
C SER A 178 -11.77 -20.95 -2.94
N LEU A 179 -12.83 -20.34 -2.43
CA LEU A 179 -13.04 -18.90 -2.62
C LEU A 179 -11.99 -18.12 -1.85
N CYS A 180 -11.67 -16.96 -2.32
CA CYS A 180 -10.80 -16.00 -1.61
C CYS A 180 -11.67 -15.17 -0.65
N PRO A 181 -11.79 -15.57 0.65
CA PRO A 181 -12.66 -14.89 1.60
C PRO A 181 -12.07 -13.59 2.10
N ARG A 182 -10.77 -13.44 1.91
CA ARG A 182 -10.01 -12.29 2.38
C ARG A 182 -8.85 -12.03 1.44
N LEU A 183 -9.06 -11.08 0.57
CA LEU A 183 -7.95 -10.24 0.17
C LEU A 183 -7.79 -9.21 1.27
N HIS A 184 -6.60 -8.84 1.65
CA HIS A 184 -6.39 -7.79 2.63
C HIS A 184 -7.25 -6.56 2.24
N ASN A 185 -8.25 -6.21 3.07
CA ASN A 185 -9.30 -5.24 2.79
C ASN A 185 -10.29 -5.57 1.63
N TYR A 186 -10.38 -6.79 1.15
CA TYR A 186 -11.23 -7.16 -0.01
C TYR A 186 -12.24 -8.27 0.30
N VAL A 187 -12.59 -8.41 1.54
CA VAL A 187 -13.24 -9.61 2.09
C VAL A 187 -14.50 -10.05 1.32
N ASP A 188 -15.36 -9.13 0.98
CA ASP A 188 -16.66 -9.48 0.42
C ASP A 188 -16.70 -9.50 -1.10
N GLU A 189 -15.86 -8.75 -1.76
CA GLU A 189 -15.89 -8.66 -3.22
C GLU A 189 -15.58 -9.98 -3.88
N THR A 190 -14.50 -10.62 -3.46
CA THR A 190 -14.06 -11.89 -4.04
C THR A 190 -15.07 -12.98 -3.81
N CYS A 191 -15.68 -13.04 -2.63
CA CYS A 191 -16.76 -13.97 -2.34
C CYS A 191 -18.01 -13.71 -3.19
N ARG A 192 -18.42 -12.47 -3.34
CA ARG A 192 -19.58 -12.09 -4.15
C ARG A 192 -19.37 -12.37 -5.63
N ARG A 193 -18.15 -12.20 -6.13
CA ARG A 193 -17.80 -12.52 -7.53
C ARG A 193 -17.47 -13.98 -7.76
N GLY A 194 -17.33 -14.77 -6.69
CA GLY A 194 -16.89 -16.16 -6.78
C GLY A 194 -15.44 -16.31 -7.23
N ILE A 195 -14.57 -15.30 -6.95
CA ILE A 195 -13.15 -15.39 -7.25
C ILE A 195 -12.52 -16.46 -6.36
N LYS A 196 -11.83 -17.39 -6.99
CA LYS A 196 -11.11 -18.45 -6.31
C LYS A 196 -9.69 -18.00 -5.99
N LYS A 197 -9.06 -18.66 -5.02
CA LYS A 197 -7.64 -18.41 -4.70
C LYS A 197 -6.73 -18.67 -5.90
N SER A 198 -7.11 -19.64 -6.76
CA SER A 198 -6.42 -19.92 -8.01
C SER A 198 -6.58 -18.84 -9.10
N ASP A 199 -7.44 -17.86 -8.90
CA ASP A 199 -7.62 -16.74 -9.83
C ASP A 199 -6.74 -15.52 -9.41
N ILE A 200 -6.13 -15.61 -8.22
CA ILE A 200 -5.24 -14.56 -7.74
C ILE A 200 -3.83 -14.77 -8.31
N PRO A 201 -3.34 -13.87 -9.14
CA PRO A 201 -2.04 -14.03 -9.77
C PRO A 201 -0.90 -14.04 -8.75
N MET A 202 0.15 -14.79 -9.03
CA MET A 202 1.33 -14.90 -8.18
C MET A 202 2.60 -14.90 -9.02
N ARG A 203 3.51 -14.01 -8.67
CA ARG A 203 4.88 -14.03 -9.16
C ARG A 203 5.64 -15.16 -8.46
N ALA A 204 6.00 -16.22 -9.18
CA ALA A 204 6.59 -17.42 -8.59
C ALA A 204 7.90 -17.83 -9.28
N TRP A 205 8.93 -18.21 -8.50
CA TRP A 205 10.17 -18.73 -9.00
C TRP A 205 10.53 -20.05 -8.34
N PHE A 206 10.73 -21.08 -9.18
CA PHE A 206 11.13 -22.42 -8.77
C PHE A 206 12.59 -22.66 -9.19
N ILE A 207 13.44 -22.95 -8.22
CA ILE A 207 14.87 -23.24 -8.44
C ILE A 207 15.12 -24.66 -7.93
N ASP A 208 15.36 -25.61 -8.83
CA ASP A 208 15.43 -27.02 -8.49
C ASP A 208 16.61 -27.72 -9.20
N HIS A 209 16.94 -28.93 -8.75
CA HIS A 209 17.97 -29.75 -9.38
C HIS A 209 17.44 -30.47 -10.64
N GLU A 210 16.14 -30.53 -10.81
CA GLU A 210 15.47 -31.04 -12.00
C GLU A 210 14.58 -29.98 -12.65
N ASP A 211 14.13 -30.23 -13.88
CA ASP A 211 13.16 -29.40 -14.55
C ASP A 211 11.76 -29.63 -13.95
N VAL A 212 11.26 -28.67 -13.25
CA VAL A 212 9.97 -28.72 -12.56
C VAL A 212 8.82 -28.05 -13.33
N SER A 213 9.05 -27.70 -14.59
CA SER A 213 8.10 -26.92 -15.40
C SER A 213 6.68 -27.54 -15.48
N ASP A 214 6.57 -28.85 -15.39
CA ASP A 214 5.31 -29.58 -15.49
C ASP A 214 4.75 -30.02 -14.13
N ARG A 215 5.37 -29.62 -13.02
CA ARG A 215 4.85 -29.92 -11.69
C ARG A 215 3.50 -29.21 -11.45
N PRO A 216 2.56 -29.86 -10.75
CA PRO A 216 1.21 -29.31 -10.52
C PRO A 216 1.19 -27.91 -9.90
N GLU A 217 2.09 -27.60 -8.95
CA GLU A 217 2.20 -26.29 -8.32
C GLU A 217 2.70 -25.21 -9.28
N VAL A 218 3.58 -25.55 -10.24
CA VAL A 218 4.03 -24.62 -11.28
C VAL A 218 2.87 -24.31 -12.23
N LEU A 219 2.16 -25.36 -12.66
CA LEU A 219 0.98 -25.22 -13.52
C LEU A 219 -0.17 -24.46 -12.83
N TYR A 220 -0.30 -24.59 -11.49
CA TYR A 220 -1.26 -23.81 -10.69
C TYR A 220 -1.00 -22.31 -10.83
N TRP A 221 0.23 -21.88 -10.61
CA TRP A 221 0.58 -20.45 -10.70
C TRP A 221 0.57 -19.92 -12.13
N ARG A 222 0.97 -20.73 -13.11
CA ARG A 222 0.83 -20.36 -14.53
C ARG A 222 -0.62 -20.09 -14.88
N ARG A 223 -1.54 -20.92 -14.41
CA ARG A 223 -2.98 -20.72 -14.61
C ARG A 223 -3.49 -19.47 -13.91
N ALA A 224 -3.10 -19.24 -12.65
CA ALA A 224 -3.48 -18.05 -11.90
C ALA A 224 -3.01 -16.74 -12.59
N ASN A 225 -1.85 -16.78 -13.25
CA ASN A 225 -1.32 -15.66 -14.01
C ASN A 225 -1.94 -15.48 -15.42
N CYS A 226 -2.86 -16.35 -15.83
CA CYS A 226 -3.34 -16.44 -17.21
C CYS A 226 -2.18 -16.52 -18.22
N ASP A 227 -1.20 -17.33 -17.88
CA ASP A 227 0.03 -17.51 -18.64
C ASP A 227 -0.16 -18.62 -19.66
N GLU A 228 -0.28 -18.23 -20.91
CA GLU A 228 -0.46 -19.13 -22.07
C GLU A 228 0.81 -19.17 -22.94
N SER A 229 1.92 -18.62 -22.45
CA SER A 229 3.14 -18.55 -23.23
C SER A 229 3.88 -19.89 -23.30
N ASP A 230 4.59 -20.11 -24.41
CA ASP A 230 5.71 -21.01 -24.40
C ASP A 230 6.83 -20.41 -23.54
N ALA A 231 7.67 -21.27 -22.96
CA ALA A 231 8.80 -20.80 -22.17
C ALA A 231 9.77 -19.99 -23.04
N ARG A 232 10.16 -18.82 -22.57
CA ARG A 232 11.34 -18.13 -23.09
C ARG A 232 12.52 -18.33 -22.16
N LEU A 233 13.70 -18.52 -22.71
CA LEU A 233 14.91 -18.60 -21.92
C LEU A 233 15.42 -17.19 -21.62
N ILE A 234 15.62 -16.92 -20.34
CA ILE A 234 16.19 -15.67 -19.84
C ILE A 234 17.54 -15.91 -19.16
N GLU A 235 18.10 -14.91 -18.51
CA GLU A 235 19.36 -15.04 -17.78
C GLU A 235 19.39 -16.24 -16.81
N MET A 236 20.58 -16.77 -16.53
CA MET A 236 20.81 -17.88 -15.60
C MET A 236 20.11 -19.20 -16.00
N ASP A 237 19.98 -19.44 -17.29
CA ASP A 237 19.29 -20.63 -17.82
C ASP A 237 17.88 -20.83 -17.24
N THR A 238 17.19 -19.72 -17.00
CA THR A 238 15.86 -19.70 -16.42
C THR A 238 14.82 -19.69 -17.52
N LYS A 239 13.87 -20.60 -17.43
CA LYS A 239 12.64 -20.59 -18.23
C LYS A 239 11.66 -19.61 -17.61
N GLU A 240 11.21 -18.65 -18.38
CA GLU A 240 10.14 -17.74 -17.97
C GLU A 240 8.87 -18.05 -18.74
N TYR A 241 7.79 -18.25 -18.00
CA TYR A 241 6.42 -18.33 -18.47
C TYR A 241 5.72 -17.02 -18.08
N TYR A 242 5.03 -16.37 -18.99
CA TYR A 242 4.52 -15.02 -18.78
C TYR A 242 3.16 -14.79 -19.42
N ARG A 243 2.44 -13.82 -18.91
CA ARG A 243 1.16 -13.41 -19.46
C ARG A 243 1.36 -12.69 -20.78
N THR A 244 0.65 -13.12 -21.81
CA THR A 244 0.72 -12.54 -23.16
C THR A 244 -0.43 -11.62 -23.49
N LYS A 245 -1.56 -11.74 -22.77
CA LYS A 245 -2.74 -10.91 -22.97
C LYS A 245 -2.64 -9.59 -22.20
N PRO A 246 -3.05 -8.47 -22.80
CA PRO A 246 -3.17 -7.21 -22.08
C PRO A 246 -4.05 -7.36 -20.84
N LEU A 247 -3.77 -6.55 -19.82
CA LEU A 247 -4.68 -6.39 -18.71
C LEU A 247 -5.96 -5.69 -19.18
N PRO A 248 -7.11 -5.92 -18.51
CA PRO A 248 -8.37 -5.29 -18.87
C PRO A 248 -8.28 -3.77 -18.91
N HIS A 249 -7.51 -3.19 -18.01
CA HIS A 249 -7.28 -1.76 -17.92
C HIS A 249 -5.77 -1.47 -17.91
N PRO A 250 -5.27 -0.53 -18.72
CA PRO A 250 -3.82 -0.25 -18.84
C PRO A 250 -3.19 0.29 -17.54
N LEU A 251 -4.00 0.78 -16.61
CA LEU A 251 -3.54 1.24 -15.30
C LEU A 251 -3.58 0.16 -14.20
N ASP A 252 -4.10 -1.03 -14.49
CA ASP A 252 -4.28 -2.12 -13.50
C ASP A 252 -2.99 -2.82 -13.07
N GLY A 253 -1.87 -2.52 -13.67
CA GLY A 253 -0.58 -3.08 -13.30
C GLY A 253 0.29 -3.40 -14.51
N GLU A 254 1.47 -3.91 -14.23
CA GLU A 254 2.45 -4.25 -15.27
C GLU A 254 2.29 -5.71 -15.69
N ILE A 255 2.08 -5.94 -16.98
CA ILE A 255 1.92 -7.30 -17.54
C ILE A 255 3.12 -8.20 -17.22
N GLU A 256 4.31 -7.62 -17.18
CA GLU A 256 5.56 -8.30 -16.87
C GLU A 256 5.65 -8.81 -15.42
N GLY A 257 4.82 -8.29 -14.51
CA GLY A 257 4.71 -8.77 -13.15
C GLY A 257 4.10 -10.18 -13.06
N TYR A 258 3.39 -10.61 -14.08
CA TYR A 258 2.66 -11.88 -14.11
C TYR A 258 3.50 -12.97 -14.76
N SER A 259 4.54 -13.44 -14.06
CA SER A 259 5.43 -14.47 -14.59
C SER A 259 5.75 -15.56 -13.57
N VAL A 260 5.97 -16.78 -14.12
CA VAL A 260 6.50 -17.92 -13.38
C VAL A 260 7.86 -18.28 -13.96
N TRP A 261 8.87 -18.34 -13.11
CA TRP A 261 10.24 -18.70 -13.48
C TRP A 261 10.58 -20.11 -13.00
N VAL A 262 11.29 -20.85 -13.84
CA VAL A 262 11.82 -22.19 -13.52
C VAL A 262 13.28 -22.24 -13.90
N THR A 263 14.14 -22.55 -12.92
CA THR A 263 15.58 -22.69 -13.11
C THR A 263 16.03 -24.08 -12.70
N GLN A 264 16.71 -24.78 -13.60
CA GLN A 264 17.36 -26.05 -13.27
C GLN A 264 18.82 -25.84 -12.94
N THR A 265 19.29 -26.31 -11.77
CA THR A 265 20.68 -26.16 -11.36
C THR A 265 21.07 -27.18 -10.31
N GLU A 266 22.34 -27.54 -10.23
CA GLU A 266 22.82 -28.48 -9.21
C GLU A 266 22.78 -27.85 -7.80
N LYS A 267 22.24 -28.59 -6.82
CA LYS A 267 22.22 -28.27 -5.38
C LYS A 267 21.80 -26.83 -5.07
N PRO A 268 20.64 -26.38 -5.53
CA PRO A 268 20.26 -24.97 -5.40
C PRO A 268 20.11 -24.51 -3.94
N ALA A 269 19.71 -25.39 -3.01
CA ALA A 269 19.59 -25.08 -1.59
C ALA A 269 20.91 -25.22 -0.81
N ALA A 270 22.04 -25.55 -1.48
CA ALA A 270 23.32 -25.68 -0.81
C ALA A 270 23.68 -24.40 -0.04
N GLN A 271 24.09 -24.56 1.23
CA GLN A 271 24.28 -23.45 2.17
C GLN A 271 23.10 -22.44 2.11
N PHE A 272 21.89 -23.01 2.13
CA PHE A 272 20.63 -22.27 2.10
C PHE A 272 20.53 -21.23 0.97
N GLY A 273 20.86 -21.71 -0.24
CA GLY A 273 20.67 -20.94 -1.47
C GLY A 273 21.57 -19.73 -1.66
N ARG A 274 22.70 -19.65 -0.95
CA ARG A 274 23.61 -18.49 -0.96
C ARG A 274 23.97 -17.98 -2.35
N ARG A 275 24.10 -18.88 -3.33
CA ARG A 275 24.37 -18.53 -4.74
C ARG A 275 23.22 -17.75 -5.38
N TRP A 276 21.98 -18.00 -4.96
CA TRP A 276 20.76 -17.51 -5.58
C TRP A 276 20.11 -16.34 -4.87
N ASN A 277 20.30 -16.22 -3.54
CA ASN A 277 19.54 -15.29 -2.71
C ASN A 277 19.60 -13.84 -3.19
N ARG A 278 20.78 -13.37 -3.64
CA ARG A 278 20.90 -12.02 -4.19
C ARG A 278 20.11 -11.84 -5.49
N SER A 279 20.08 -12.85 -6.37
CA SER A 279 19.27 -12.83 -7.58
C SER A 279 17.79 -12.96 -7.28
N ILE A 280 17.43 -13.80 -6.31
CA ILE A 280 16.06 -13.92 -5.81
C ILE A 280 15.55 -12.54 -5.38
N TRP A 281 16.34 -11.82 -4.58
CA TRP A 281 15.95 -10.50 -4.15
C TRP A 281 15.99 -9.49 -5.30
N LYS A 282 17.16 -9.21 -5.85
CA LYS A 282 17.35 -8.07 -6.77
C LYS A 282 16.73 -8.24 -8.15
N LYS A 283 16.71 -9.47 -8.70
CA LYS A 283 16.21 -9.71 -10.06
C LYS A 283 14.76 -10.18 -10.13
N PHE A 284 14.25 -10.70 -9.02
CA PHE A 284 12.91 -11.26 -9.03
C PHE A 284 11.96 -10.56 -8.06
N LEU A 285 12.13 -10.67 -6.76
CA LEU A 285 11.16 -10.18 -5.80
C LEU A 285 11.09 -8.65 -5.74
N TYR A 286 12.24 -7.99 -5.71
CA TYR A 286 12.31 -6.53 -5.61
C TYR A 286 11.73 -5.78 -6.83
N GLN A 287 11.65 -6.43 -7.97
CA GLN A 287 11.23 -5.78 -9.22
C GLN A 287 9.76 -5.37 -9.27
N TYR A 288 8.92 -6.06 -8.49
CA TYR A 288 7.48 -5.82 -8.51
C TYR A 288 6.91 -5.86 -7.10
N THR A 289 5.92 -5.03 -6.87
CA THR A 289 5.12 -5.03 -5.66
C THR A 289 3.69 -5.39 -6.00
N ARG A 290 2.98 -6.02 -5.06
CA ARG A 290 1.54 -6.17 -5.19
C ARG A 290 0.87 -4.87 -4.80
N TRP A 291 -0.07 -4.42 -5.59
CA TRP A 291 -0.82 -3.23 -5.26
C TRP A 291 -2.06 -3.61 -4.43
N ALA A 292 -2.12 -3.10 -3.21
CA ALA A 292 -3.17 -3.46 -2.27
C ALA A 292 -4.54 -2.84 -2.59
N GLY A 293 -4.57 -1.78 -3.39
CA GLY A 293 -5.80 -1.07 -3.75
C GLY A 293 -6.57 -1.65 -4.94
N ASN A 294 -6.16 -2.80 -5.53
CA ASN A 294 -6.85 -3.36 -6.69
C ASN A 294 -7.36 -4.79 -6.44
N PRO A 295 -8.65 -5.05 -6.69
CA PRO A 295 -9.20 -6.41 -6.66
C PRO A 295 -8.39 -7.38 -7.53
N GLY A 296 -8.04 -8.54 -6.97
CA GLY A 296 -7.19 -9.50 -7.65
C GLY A 296 -5.68 -9.23 -7.53
N GLY A 297 -5.29 -8.17 -6.84
CA GLY A 297 -3.91 -7.93 -6.43
C GLY A 297 -2.94 -7.73 -7.59
N SER A 298 -3.20 -6.75 -8.45
CA SER A 298 -2.32 -6.40 -9.57
C SER A 298 -0.88 -6.17 -9.15
N TYR A 299 0.05 -6.49 -10.04
CA TYR A 299 1.46 -6.20 -9.88
C TYR A 299 1.83 -4.85 -10.47
N ARG A 300 2.65 -4.13 -9.74
CA ARG A 300 3.26 -2.86 -10.15
C ARG A 300 4.76 -2.99 -10.11
N LYS A 301 5.44 -2.43 -11.10
CA LYS A 301 6.89 -2.31 -11.06
C LYS A 301 7.31 -1.53 -9.83
N ALA A 302 8.30 -2.04 -9.09
CA ALA A 302 8.88 -1.32 -7.98
C ALA A 302 9.67 -0.14 -8.52
N LEU A 303 9.28 1.07 -8.15
CA LEU A 303 9.91 2.31 -8.58
C LEU A 303 10.43 3.07 -7.37
N ASP A 304 11.64 3.59 -7.49
CA ASP A 304 12.17 4.56 -6.54
C ASP A 304 11.83 5.97 -7.06
N PRO A 305 11.18 6.82 -6.28
CA PRO A 305 10.77 8.14 -6.76
C PRO A 305 11.92 9.00 -7.28
N VAL A 306 13.08 8.92 -6.65
CA VAL A 306 14.24 9.75 -7.01
C VAL A 306 14.99 9.13 -8.19
N PHE A 307 15.34 7.85 -8.10
CA PHE A 307 16.22 7.21 -9.10
C PHE A 307 15.48 6.81 -10.38
N ASP A 308 14.25 6.33 -10.26
CA ASP A 308 13.50 5.83 -11.41
C ASP A 308 12.61 6.89 -12.04
N LEU A 309 12.05 7.81 -11.22
CA LEU A 309 11.15 8.85 -11.69
C LEU A 309 11.78 10.24 -11.73
N GLY A 310 12.99 10.41 -11.19
CA GLY A 310 13.70 11.69 -11.18
C GLY A 310 13.02 12.75 -10.33
N MET A 311 12.28 12.36 -9.31
CA MET A 311 11.63 13.31 -8.39
C MET A 311 12.65 14.06 -7.57
N GLU A 312 12.37 15.31 -7.27
CA GLU A 312 13.11 16.09 -6.30
C GLU A 312 12.83 15.54 -4.90
N TYR A 313 13.87 15.36 -4.11
CA TYR A 313 13.80 14.83 -2.75
C TYR A 313 14.22 15.89 -1.75
N HIS A 314 13.34 16.19 -0.84
CA HIS A 314 13.58 17.17 0.21
C HIS A 314 13.56 16.48 1.57
N TYR A 315 14.57 16.76 2.38
CA TYR A 315 14.68 16.30 3.77
C TYR A 315 15.26 17.41 4.62
N GLU A 316 14.41 18.20 5.23
CA GLU A 316 14.77 19.46 5.85
C GLU A 316 14.21 19.57 7.27
N THR A 317 14.70 20.58 8.01
CA THR A 317 14.12 20.95 9.30
C THR A 317 13.10 22.07 9.09
N VAL A 318 11.83 21.75 9.33
CA VAL A 318 10.72 22.69 9.27
C VAL A 318 10.15 22.84 10.67
N ASP A 319 10.17 24.05 11.21
CA ASP A 319 9.67 24.38 12.55
C ASP A 319 10.23 23.46 13.67
N GLY A 320 11.51 23.12 13.58
CA GLY A 320 12.21 22.25 14.53
C GLY A 320 12.08 20.74 14.28
N TRP A 321 11.27 20.33 13.31
CA TRP A 321 11.03 18.93 12.98
C TRP A 321 11.69 18.54 11.66
N LYS A 322 12.26 17.35 11.59
CA LYS A 322 12.73 16.78 10.32
C LYS A 322 11.54 16.37 9.48
N ARG A 323 11.42 16.95 8.28
CA ARG A 323 10.30 16.71 7.36
C ARG A 323 10.84 16.25 6.01
N GLU A 324 10.06 15.41 5.34
CA GLU A 324 10.38 14.88 4.02
C GLU A 324 9.22 15.05 3.07
N TRP A 325 9.55 15.32 1.82
CA TRP A 325 8.60 15.28 0.72
C TRP A 325 9.30 15.03 -0.60
N TYR A 326 8.53 14.55 -1.55
CA TYR A 326 8.96 14.34 -2.92
C TYR A 326 8.18 15.28 -3.83
N VAL A 327 8.83 15.88 -4.82
CA VAL A 327 8.21 16.76 -5.82
C VAL A 327 8.38 16.13 -7.19
N HIS A 328 7.27 15.81 -7.84
CA HIS A 328 7.28 15.35 -9.22
C HIS A 328 7.09 16.53 -10.16
N VAL A 329 8.12 16.81 -10.95
CA VAL A 329 8.12 17.83 -11.99
C VAL A 329 8.18 17.14 -13.35
N PRO A 330 7.07 17.08 -14.11
CA PRO A 330 7.06 16.47 -15.43
C PRO A 330 8.07 17.06 -16.38
N LYS A 331 8.59 16.25 -17.30
CA LYS A 331 9.52 16.74 -18.33
C LYS A 331 8.94 17.86 -19.20
N SER A 332 7.64 17.82 -19.45
CA SER A 332 6.92 18.88 -20.17
C SER A 332 6.96 20.22 -19.41
N VAL A 333 6.86 20.18 -18.09
CA VAL A 333 6.97 21.35 -17.21
C VAL A 333 8.39 21.86 -17.17
N SER A 334 9.36 20.99 -16.94
CA SER A 334 10.79 21.34 -16.91
C SER A 334 11.27 21.95 -18.24
N ALA A 335 10.67 21.58 -19.36
CA ALA A 335 11.00 22.15 -20.68
C ALA A 335 10.46 23.58 -20.86
N HIS A 336 9.53 24.03 -20.01
CA HIS A 336 8.92 25.36 -20.06
C HIS A 336 8.85 26.00 -18.66
N PRO A 337 10.01 26.26 -18.03
CA PRO A 337 10.09 26.59 -16.60
C PRO A 337 9.37 27.91 -16.21
N ASP A 338 9.16 28.81 -17.16
CA ASP A 338 8.48 30.09 -16.92
C ASP A 338 6.95 30.01 -17.11
N THR A 339 6.42 28.86 -17.53
CA THR A 339 4.98 28.69 -17.74
C THR A 339 4.30 28.25 -16.44
N PRO A 340 3.39 29.06 -15.87
CA PRO A 340 2.71 28.67 -14.64
C PRO A 340 1.88 27.40 -14.83
N VAL A 341 2.05 26.42 -13.93
CA VAL A 341 1.36 25.12 -13.97
C VAL A 341 0.60 24.87 -12.67
N PRO A 342 -0.47 24.06 -12.69
CA PRO A 342 -1.19 23.66 -11.49
C PRO A 342 -0.32 22.84 -10.53
N LEU A 343 -0.76 22.78 -9.26
CA LEU A 343 -0.14 22.02 -8.18
C LEU A 343 -1.14 21.08 -7.50
N VAL A 344 -0.74 19.86 -7.22
CA VAL A 344 -1.52 18.89 -6.44
C VAL A 344 -0.73 18.39 -5.24
N PHE A 345 -1.25 18.59 -4.03
CA PHE A 345 -0.74 17.92 -2.82
C PHE A 345 -1.36 16.53 -2.67
N VAL A 346 -0.53 15.53 -2.38
CA VAL A 346 -0.96 14.14 -2.27
C VAL A 346 -0.52 13.54 -0.91
N PRO A 347 -1.16 13.92 0.22
CA PRO A 347 -0.84 13.36 1.52
C PRO A 347 -1.28 11.89 1.61
N HIS A 348 -0.41 11.08 2.21
CA HIS A 348 -0.58 9.64 2.35
C HIS A 348 -1.53 9.25 3.50
N GLY A 349 -1.99 7.98 3.50
CA GLY A 349 -2.75 7.35 4.57
C GLY A 349 -1.88 7.03 5.81
N TYR A 350 -2.54 6.66 6.92
CA TYR A 350 -1.85 6.22 8.14
C TYR A 350 -0.85 5.10 7.84
N THR A 351 0.31 5.13 8.47
CA THR A 351 1.38 4.15 8.32
C THR A 351 2.13 4.17 6.98
N CYS A 352 1.67 4.95 6.03
CA CYS A 352 2.32 5.12 4.74
C CYS A 352 3.37 6.25 4.78
N THR A 353 4.04 6.47 3.66
CA THR A 353 4.99 7.55 3.43
C THR A 353 4.69 8.24 2.11
N GLY A 354 5.29 9.39 1.86
CA GLY A 354 5.22 10.05 0.57
C GLY A 354 5.73 9.15 -0.56
N GLU A 355 6.85 8.46 -0.33
CA GLU A 355 7.41 7.48 -1.28
C GLU A 355 6.39 6.42 -1.72
N LEU A 356 5.68 5.85 -0.75
CA LEU A 356 4.67 4.85 -1.05
C LEU A 356 3.44 5.45 -1.75
N CYS A 357 3.06 6.66 -1.34
CA CYS A 357 1.91 7.37 -1.93
C CYS A 357 2.12 7.66 -3.42
N VAL A 358 3.35 7.93 -3.85
CA VAL A 358 3.70 8.06 -5.28
C VAL A 358 3.17 6.88 -6.09
N ARG A 359 3.34 5.66 -5.57
CA ARG A 359 2.95 4.43 -6.29
C ARG A 359 1.48 4.08 -6.17
N ASN A 360 0.86 4.42 -5.04
CA ASN A 360 -0.50 3.96 -4.76
C ASN A 360 -1.56 4.74 -5.53
N ALA A 361 -1.36 6.04 -5.71
CA ALA A 361 -2.32 6.91 -6.35
C ALA A 361 -1.97 7.28 -7.80
N ASP A 362 -0.78 6.95 -8.28
CA ASP A 362 -0.28 7.22 -9.63
C ASP A 362 -0.41 8.70 -10.09
N TRP A 363 -0.49 9.64 -9.17
CA TRP A 363 -0.59 11.07 -9.51
C TRP A 363 0.57 11.56 -10.38
N TYR A 364 1.76 10.95 -10.28
CA TYR A 364 2.90 11.29 -11.12
C TYR A 364 2.63 11.00 -12.60
N ARG A 365 1.91 9.90 -12.94
CA ARG A 365 1.56 9.56 -14.33
C ARG A 365 0.55 10.56 -14.90
N VAL A 366 -0.44 10.95 -14.09
CA VAL A 366 -1.41 11.97 -14.47
C VAL A 366 -0.72 13.33 -14.65
N ALA A 367 0.26 13.64 -13.78
CA ALA A 367 1.06 14.85 -13.90
C ALA A 367 1.91 14.87 -15.18
N ASP A 368 2.54 13.74 -15.53
CA ASP A 368 3.30 13.60 -16.78
C ASP A 368 2.43 13.82 -18.03
N GLU A 369 1.20 13.31 -18.00
CA GLU A 369 0.27 13.42 -19.14
C GLU A 369 -0.30 14.84 -19.30
N TYR A 370 -0.60 15.51 -18.19
CA TYR A 370 -1.35 16.79 -18.22
C TYR A 370 -0.51 18.02 -17.84
N GLY A 371 0.74 17.87 -17.43
CA GLY A 371 1.67 18.98 -17.21
C GLY A 371 1.37 19.80 -15.95
N PHE A 372 1.30 19.16 -14.79
CA PHE A 372 1.21 19.82 -13.49
C PHE A 372 2.24 19.25 -12.50
N ILE A 373 2.52 19.94 -11.40
CA ILE A 373 3.42 19.46 -10.36
C ILE A 373 2.64 18.73 -9.25
N ALA A 374 3.17 17.60 -8.78
CA ALA A 374 2.61 16.85 -7.67
C ALA A 374 3.59 16.76 -6.49
N ILE A 375 3.11 17.02 -5.27
CA ILE A 375 3.89 16.95 -4.04
C ILE A 375 3.39 15.78 -3.18
N PHE A 376 4.32 14.92 -2.75
CA PHE A 376 4.04 13.75 -1.92
C PHE A 376 4.75 13.92 -0.56
N PRO A 377 4.10 14.56 0.41
CA PRO A 377 4.69 14.76 1.72
C PRO A 377 4.64 13.51 2.58
N THR A 378 5.56 13.39 3.56
CA THR A 378 5.51 12.37 4.61
C THR A 378 5.19 12.99 5.96
N ALA A 379 4.20 12.41 6.65
CA ALA A 379 3.84 12.75 8.03
C ALA A 379 4.92 12.32 9.01
N LEU A 380 5.00 12.98 10.14
CA LEU A 380 5.84 12.52 11.25
C LEU A 380 5.21 11.34 11.99
N LEU A 381 6.02 10.72 12.84
CA LEU A 381 5.56 9.62 13.67
C LEU A 381 4.53 10.11 14.69
N GLY A 382 3.37 9.48 14.70
CA GLY A 382 2.27 9.81 15.59
C GLY A 382 1.38 8.59 15.85
N THR A 383 0.43 8.72 16.75
CA THR A 383 -0.57 7.70 17.03
C THR A 383 -1.96 8.23 16.68
N ILE A 384 -2.80 7.40 16.09
CA ILE A 384 -4.24 7.70 15.99
C ILE A 384 -4.86 7.44 17.37
N GLN A 385 -5.65 8.39 17.87
CA GLN A 385 -6.39 8.17 19.10
C GLN A 385 -7.26 6.90 19.01
N GLY A 386 -7.10 5.98 19.95
CA GLY A 386 -7.89 4.76 20.07
C GLY A 386 -7.40 3.57 19.26
N SER A 387 -6.30 3.69 18.52
CA SER A 387 -5.72 2.58 17.77
C SER A 387 -4.38 2.16 18.33
N SER A 388 -4.38 1.25 19.27
CA SER A 388 -3.18 0.56 19.73
C SER A 388 -3.53 -0.90 19.93
N PRO A 389 -3.47 -1.75 18.90
CA PRO A 389 -3.60 -3.18 19.12
C PRO A 389 -2.36 -3.67 19.89
N GLU A 390 -2.57 -4.30 21.02
CA GLU A 390 -1.53 -5.07 21.69
C GLU A 390 -1.18 -6.29 20.84
N VAL A 391 -0.01 -6.34 20.25
CA VAL A 391 0.43 -7.49 19.47
C VAL A 391 1.86 -7.87 19.82
N GLY A 392 2.03 -9.01 20.50
CA GLY A 392 3.30 -9.73 20.70
C GLY A 392 4.30 -9.08 21.67
N VAL A 393 5.56 -9.48 21.57
CA VAL A 393 6.64 -9.22 22.54
C VAL A 393 7.22 -7.80 22.50
N LEU A 394 6.96 -7.05 21.44
CA LEU A 394 7.41 -5.66 21.34
C LEU A 394 6.41 -4.70 22.01
N PRO A 395 6.89 -3.56 22.53
CA PRO A 395 6.00 -2.54 23.10
C PRO A 395 4.91 -2.10 22.12
N THR A 396 3.73 -1.89 22.65
CA THR A 396 2.49 -1.66 21.88
C THR A 396 2.35 -0.25 21.31
N ASN A 397 3.23 0.66 21.64
CA ASN A 397 3.11 2.08 21.28
C ASN A 397 4.25 2.54 20.36
N CYS A 398 4.53 1.80 19.29
CA CYS A 398 5.46 2.28 18.28
C CYS A 398 4.78 3.37 17.46
N PRO A 399 5.33 4.58 17.42
CA PRO A 399 4.78 5.63 16.58
C PRO A 399 4.95 5.28 15.10
N LEU A 400 3.97 5.67 14.30
CA LEU A 400 3.92 5.45 12.86
C LEU A 400 3.66 6.78 12.13
N PRO A 401 3.97 6.90 10.84
CA PRO A 401 3.64 8.11 10.09
C PRO A 401 2.14 8.43 10.17
N ALA A 402 1.82 9.56 10.79
CA ALA A 402 0.45 10.02 11.02
C ALA A 402 0.39 11.55 11.01
N TRP A 403 -0.64 12.12 10.38
CA TRP A 403 -0.88 13.56 10.33
C TRP A 403 -1.42 14.07 11.67
N ASN A 404 -0.93 15.22 12.14
CA ASN A 404 -1.49 15.90 13.30
C ASN A 404 -2.76 16.66 12.92
N ILE A 405 -3.87 15.95 12.81
CA ILE A 405 -5.18 16.53 12.47
C ILE A 405 -6.00 16.97 13.72
N TYR A 406 -5.44 16.79 14.91
CA TYR A 406 -6.10 17.14 16.18
C TYR A 406 -5.50 18.37 16.86
N ASP A 407 -4.60 19.09 16.18
CA ASP A 407 -3.91 20.26 16.74
C ASP A 407 -3.20 19.96 18.07
N GLU A 408 -2.62 18.75 18.21
CA GLU A 408 -1.88 18.37 19.41
C GLU A 408 -0.64 19.26 19.57
N PRO A 409 -0.48 20.00 20.70
CA PRO A 409 0.50 21.06 20.81
C PRO A 409 1.95 20.60 20.90
N ASP A 410 2.18 19.34 21.26
CA ASP A 410 3.48 18.68 21.34
C ASP A 410 3.89 17.99 20.03
N LYS A 411 3.08 18.13 18.98
CA LYS A 411 3.31 17.58 17.65
C LYS A 411 3.50 18.69 16.62
N PRO A 412 4.04 18.34 15.44
CA PRO A 412 4.30 19.35 14.40
C PRO A 412 3.00 20.00 13.90
N ASP A 413 3.11 21.28 13.60
CA ASP A 413 2.07 22.02 12.90
C ASP A 413 2.09 21.66 11.41
N GLU A 414 1.09 20.91 10.96
CA GLU A 414 1.02 20.48 9.55
C GLU A 414 0.78 21.67 8.61
N PHE A 415 0.09 22.72 9.04
CA PHE A 415 -0.09 23.90 8.18
C PHE A 415 1.23 24.60 7.87
N ARG A 416 2.15 24.69 8.82
CA ARG A 416 3.49 25.23 8.58
C ARG A 416 4.27 24.37 7.61
N PHE A 417 4.10 23.06 7.70
CA PHE A 417 4.75 22.15 6.76
C PHE A 417 4.19 22.30 5.34
N PHE A 418 2.86 22.30 5.17
CA PHE A 418 2.25 22.48 3.86
C PHE A 418 2.54 23.87 3.27
N GLN A 419 2.59 24.92 4.11
CA GLN A 419 3.00 26.25 3.67
C GLN A 419 4.46 26.26 3.21
N HIS A 420 5.35 25.62 3.97
CA HIS A 420 6.77 25.53 3.61
C HIS A 420 6.97 24.86 2.25
N MET A 421 6.34 23.70 2.02
CA MET A 421 6.38 23.02 0.72
C MET A 421 5.83 23.89 -0.42
N LEU A 422 4.74 24.60 -0.17
CA LEU A 422 4.15 25.50 -1.16
C LEU A 422 5.07 26.66 -1.51
N ASP A 423 5.69 27.27 -0.50
CA ASP A 423 6.62 28.39 -0.68
C ASP A 423 7.90 27.91 -1.39
N ASP A 424 8.44 26.76 -1.01
CA ASP A 424 9.59 26.15 -1.64
C ASP A 424 9.36 25.84 -3.13
N VAL A 425 8.27 25.16 -3.45
CA VAL A 425 7.95 24.83 -4.85
C VAL A 425 7.68 26.11 -5.66
N CYS A 426 7.03 27.12 -5.09
CA CYS A 426 6.82 28.41 -5.76
C CYS A 426 8.12 29.23 -5.95
N ALA A 427 9.14 28.98 -5.13
CA ALA A 427 10.45 29.63 -5.30
C ALA A 427 11.28 29.02 -6.45
N HIS A 428 11.04 27.75 -6.77
CA HIS A 428 11.81 27.01 -7.77
C HIS A 428 11.06 26.79 -9.09
N HIS A 429 9.71 26.81 -9.06
CA HIS A 429 8.86 26.52 -10.22
C HIS A 429 7.76 27.58 -10.39
N ALA A 430 7.38 27.86 -11.63
CA ALA A 430 6.26 28.73 -11.93
C ALA A 430 4.94 28.01 -11.62
N ILE A 431 4.30 28.34 -10.49
CA ILE A 431 3.05 27.74 -10.06
C ILE A 431 1.87 28.67 -10.35
N ASP A 432 0.83 28.13 -11.00
CA ASP A 432 -0.45 28.78 -11.13
C ASP A 432 -1.21 28.73 -9.79
N ARG A 433 -1.09 29.81 -9.00
CA ARG A 433 -1.72 29.94 -7.68
C ARG A 433 -3.24 29.92 -7.71
N THR A 434 -3.84 30.05 -8.88
CA THR A 434 -5.30 29.91 -9.06
C THR A 434 -5.73 28.44 -9.16
N ARG A 435 -4.77 27.49 -9.26
CA ARG A 435 -4.99 26.07 -9.51
C ARG A 435 -4.16 25.19 -8.59
N VAL A 436 -4.40 25.31 -7.28
CA VAL A 436 -3.76 24.51 -6.23
C VAL A 436 -4.78 23.56 -5.64
N PHE A 437 -4.50 22.28 -5.67
CA PHE A 437 -5.42 21.20 -5.31
C PHE A 437 -4.81 20.28 -4.26
N ALA A 438 -5.66 19.46 -3.61
CA ALA A 438 -5.20 18.40 -2.74
C ALA A 438 -6.08 17.14 -2.88
N SER A 439 -5.43 15.97 -2.94
CA SER A 439 -6.07 14.66 -2.96
C SER A 439 -5.30 13.70 -2.07
N GLY A 440 -5.98 13.03 -1.15
CA GLY A 440 -5.34 12.12 -0.21
C GLY A 440 -6.25 10.97 0.18
N THR A 441 -5.64 9.85 0.58
CA THR A 441 -6.34 8.61 0.90
C THR A 441 -6.32 8.34 2.38
N SER A 442 -7.42 7.81 2.96
CA SER A 442 -7.48 7.39 4.36
C SER A 442 -7.16 8.56 5.32
N MET A 443 -6.11 8.47 6.11
CA MET A 443 -5.67 9.60 6.95
C MET A 443 -5.22 10.81 6.10
N GLY A 444 -4.73 10.60 4.87
CA GLY A 444 -4.48 11.66 3.91
C GLY A 444 -5.78 12.37 3.46
N ASN A 445 -6.89 11.64 3.34
CA ASN A 445 -8.20 12.24 3.17
C ASN A 445 -8.56 13.18 4.33
N LEU A 446 -8.33 12.74 5.58
CA LEU A 446 -8.56 13.59 6.75
C LEU A 446 -7.70 14.85 6.72
N MET A 447 -6.42 14.70 6.34
CA MET A 447 -5.51 15.86 6.22
C MET A 447 -5.95 16.83 5.13
N VAL A 448 -6.41 16.34 3.98
CA VAL A 448 -6.92 17.17 2.88
C VAL A 448 -8.18 17.94 3.31
N GLN A 449 -9.10 17.27 3.97
CA GLN A 449 -10.29 17.93 4.50
C GLN A 449 -9.95 18.93 5.61
N TYR A 450 -8.99 18.60 6.47
CA TYR A 450 -8.50 19.49 7.53
C TYR A 450 -7.86 20.76 6.96
N LEU A 451 -7.04 20.64 5.92
CA LEU A 451 -6.52 21.80 5.16
C LEU A 451 -7.66 22.67 4.61
N ALA A 452 -8.64 22.04 3.96
CA ALA A 452 -9.79 22.75 3.38
C ALA A 452 -10.68 23.42 4.44
N LEU A 453 -10.78 22.83 5.64
CA LEU A 453 -11.52 23.40 6.75
C LEU A 453 -10.81 24.61 7.37
N LYS A 454 -9.51 24.53 7.58
CA LYS A 454 -8.73 25.53 8.32
C LYS A 454 -8.05 26.58 7.45
N LYS A 455 -7.71 26.21 6.20
CA LYS A 455 -6.98 27.08 5.23
C LYS A 455 -7.64 27.04 3.84
N PRO A 456 -8.96 27.26 3.74
CA PRO A 456 -9.67 27.12 2.46
C PRO A 456 -9.12 27.99 1.34
N GLN A 457 -8.52 29.13 1.66
CA GLN A 457 -7.93 30.06 0.69
C GLN A 457 -6.66 29.55 0.01
N TRP A 458 -6.03 28.47 0.53
CA TRP A 458 -4.85 27.89 -0.09
C TRP A 458 -5.18 26.98 -1.26
N LEU A 459 -6.43 26.47 -1.31
CA LEU A 459 -6.84 25.41 -2.22
C LEU A 459 -7.96 25.89 -3.14
N THR A 460 -7.93 25.43 -4.37
CA THR A 460 -9.00 25.65 -5.35
C THR A 460 -10.11 24.61 -5.16
N ALA A 461 -9.74 23.35 -5.02
CA ALA A 461 -10.65 22.23 -4.75
C ALA A 461 -9.89 21.09 -4.04
N ILE A 462 -10.65 20.14 -3.49
CA ILE A 462 -10.12 18.93 -2.88
C ILE A 462 -10.80 17.67 -3.41
N ALA A 463 -10.06 16.56 -3.42
CA ALA A 463 -10.60 15.25 -3.76
C ALA A 463 -10.12 14.19 -2.76
N PRO A 464 -10.74 14.12 -1.57
CA PRO A 464 -10.43 13.11 -0.56
C PRO A 464 -10.94 11.73 -0.99
N THR A 465 -10.10 10.69 -0.88
CA THR A 465 -10.42 9.31 -1.26
C THR A 465 -10.40 8.37 -0.05
N SER A 466 -11.22 7.32 -0.09
CA SER A 466 -11.29 6.30 0.96
C SER A 466 -11.44 6.88 2.37
N GLY A 467 -12.44 7.71 2.54
CA GLY A 467 -12.72 8.32 3.84
C GLY A 467 -13.80 9.40 3.79
N ILE A 468 -14.15 9.84 4.96
CA ILE A 468 -15.14 10.89 5.22
C ILE A 468 -14.53 11.92 6.17
N ILE A 469 -15.23 12.98 6.51
CA ILE A 469 -14.88 13.81 7.67
C ILE A 469 -14.73 12.90 8.89
N HIS A 470 -13.67 13.12 9.67
CA HIS A 470 -13.38 12.27 10.81
C HIS A 470 -14.56 12.20 11.77
N MET A 471 -14.99 10.96 12.07
CA MET A 471 -16.13 10.66 12.91
C MET A 471 -15.77 9.59 13.96
N ALA A 472 -16.27 9.76 15.17
CA ALA A 472 -16.24 8.73 16.21
C ALA A 472 -17.66 8.53 16.76
N GLY A 473 -18.06 7.27 16.95
CA GLY A 473 -19.41 6.95 17.44
C GLY A 473 -20.55 7.50 16.57
N GLY A 474 -20.27 7.80 15.30
CA GLY A 474 -21.25 8.39 14.38
C GLY A 474 -21.37 9.92 14.45
N GLU A 475 -20.54 10.58 15.25
CA GLU A 475 -20.49 12.04 15.38
C GLU A 475 -19.21 12.60 14.74
N ILE A 476 -19.31 13.81 14.14
CA ILE A 476 -18.17 14.49 13.53
C ILE A 476 -17.23 15.00 14.64
N MET A 477 -15.96 14.55 14.59
CA MET A 477 -14.96 14.89 15.61
C MET A 477 -14.34 16.28 15.46
N LEU A 478 -14.41 16.87 14.26
CA LEU A 478 -13.90 18.22 14.03
C LEU A 478 -14.92 19.25 14.49
N ASP A 479 -14.49 20.26 15.22
CA ASP A 479 -15.36 21.38 15.60
C ASP A 479 -15.67 22.24 14.36
N LEU A 480 -16.79 21.92 13.72
CA LEU A 480 -17.25 22.67 12.55
C LEU A 480 -17.81 24.04 12.92
N ASN A 481 -18.18 24.30 14.19
CA ASN A 481 -18.72 25.59 14.59
C ASN A 481 -17.66 26.67 14.52
N ASP A 482 -16.42 26.39 14.96
CA ASP A 482 -15.29 27.30 14.80
C ASP A 482 -15.03 27.69 13.34
N VAL A 483 -15.34 26.80 12.41
CA VAL A 483 -15.16 26.98 10.98
C VAL A 483 -16.32 27.77 10.34
N LYS A 484 -17.56 27.52 10.77
CA LYS A 484 -18.79 28.15 10.20
C LYS A 484 -18.82 29.67 10.38
N HIS A 485 -18.24 30.18 11.43
CA HIS A 485 -18.27 31.59 11.79
C HIS A 485 -17.14 32.43 11.17
N ARG A 486 -16.27 31.83 10.35
CA ARG A 486 -15.20 32.53 9.65
C ARG A 486 -15.65 33.00 8.29
N ASP A 487 -15.07 34.12 7.84
CA ASP A 487 -15.12 34.49 6.45
C ASP A 487 -14.36 33.44 5.64
N ARG A 488 -15.11 32.54 4.99
CA ARG A 488 -14.52 31.46 4.19
C ARG A 488 -14.93 31.56 2.74
N VAL A 489 -14.03 31.08 1.90
CA VAL A 489 -14.30 30.78 0.51
C VAL A 489 -14.93 29.39 0.39
N ASP A 490 -15.81 29.22 -0.56
CA ASP A 490 -16.40 27.92 -0.87
C ASP A 490 -15.35 27.02 -1.51
N ILE A 491 -15.36 25.73 -1.19
CA ILE A 491 -14.41 24.75 -1.73
C ILE A 491 -15.14 23.61 -2.41
N PRO A 492 -14.97 23.40 -3.72
CA PRO A 492 -15.44 22.21 -4.39
C PRO A 492 -14.79 20.94 -3.80
N VAL A 493 -15.60 19.91 -3.53
CA VAL A 493 -15.18 18.66 -2.90
C VAL A 493 -15.70 17.47 -3.71
N TRP A 494 -14.80 16.57 -4.09
CA TRP A 494 -15.17 15.29 -4.69
C TRP A 494 -14.64 14.13 -3.83
N MET A 495 -15.52 13.46 -3.12
CA MET A 495 -15.19 12.33 -2.23
C MET A 495 -15.41 10.99 -2.90
N PHE A 496 -14.60 9.99 -2.51
CA PHE A 496 -14.70 8.61 -2.99
C PHE A 496 -14.77 7.65 -1.82
N GLY A 497 -15.62 6.62 -1.96
CA GLY A 497 -15.73 5.54 -0.98
C GLY A 497 -16.05 4.21 -1.63
N GLY A 498 -15.44 3.14 -1.11
CA GLY A 498 -15.67 1.76 -1.56
C GLY A 498 -16.74 1.03 -0.74
N GLU A 499 -17.46 0.12 -1.35
CA GLU A 499 -18.45 -0.73 -0.68
C GLU A 499 -17.84 -1.52 0.49
N MET A 500 -16.56 -1.90 0.39
CA MET A 500 -15.87 -2.72 1.38
C MET A 500 -15.22 -1.91 2.50
N GLU A 501 -15.51 -0.63 2.57
CA GLU A 501 -15.09 0.27 3.64
C GLU A 501 -16.18 0.48 4.70
N ASP A 502 -17.11 -0.47 4.86
CA ASP A 502 -18.26 -0.40 5.76
C ASP A 502 -17.89 -0.18 7.24
N TRP A 503 -16.68 -0.49 7.63
CA TRP A 503 -16.11 -0.17 8.94
C TRP A 503 -15.77 1.33 9.10
N LEU A 504 -15.61 2.08 8.01
CA LEU A 504 -15.21 3.49 7.99
C LEU A 504 -16.29 4.42 7.46
N LEU A 505 -16.94 4.08 6.36
CA LEU A 505 -17.91 4.92 5.66
C LEU A 505 -19.08 4.09 5.13
N ASP A 506 -20.09 4.78 4.61
CA ASP A 506 -21.20 4.15 3.90
C ASP A 506 -21.07 4.53 2.41
N TRP A 507 -20.82 3.56 1.55
CA TRP A 507 -20.51 3.79 0.14
C TRP A 507 -21.70 4.31 -0.70
N ILE A 508 -22.93 4.11 -0.22
CA ILE A 508 -24.15 4.79 -0.71
C ILE A 508 -24.56 5.82 0.34
N PRO A 509 -24.57 7.13 -0.01
CA PRO A 509 -25.03 8.15 0.90
C PRO A 509 -26.50 7.93 1.28
N ALA A 510 -26.85 8.27 2.51
CA ALA A 510 -28.24 8.32 2.97
C ALA A 510 -28.38 9.34 4.11
N PRO A 511 -29.57 9.93 4.32
CA PRO A 511 -29.80 10.79 5.47
C PRO A 511 -29.45 10.08 6.77
N GLY A 512 -28.56 10.67 7.55
CA GLY A 512 -28.17 10.15 8.86
C GLY A 512 -27.07 9.10 8.90
N ASN A 513 -26.66 8.49 7.76
CA ASN A 513 -25.48 7.66 7.73
C ASN A 513 -24.18 8.51 7.70
N ARG A 514 -23.01 7.88 7.86
CA ARG A 514 -21.71 8.57 7.98
C ARG A 514 -21.40 9.44 6.75
N THR A 515 -21.57 8.89 5.57
CA THR A 515 -21.32 9.61 4.31
C THR A 515 -22.34 10.72 4.08
N GLY A 516 -23.61 10.47 4.37
CA GLY A 516 -24.65 11.51 4.29
C GLY A 516 -24.39 12.66 5.28
N LYS A 517 -23.98 12.38 6.51
CA LYS A 517 -23.58 13.41 7.48
C LYS A 517 -22.39 14.25 6.96
N THR A 518 -21.40 13.59 6.35
CA THR A 518 -20.26 14.29 5.73
C THR A 518 -20.68 15.18 4.58
N LEU A 519 -21.57 14.71 3.70
CA LEU A 519 -22.13 15.49 2.62
C LEU A 519 -22.91 16.70 3.15
N TYR A 520 -23.72 16.53 4.19
CA TYR A 520 -24.47 17.62 4.81
C TYR A 520 -23.57 18.65 5.48
N ALA A 521 -22.47 18.21 6.11
CA ALA A 521 -21.48 19.12 6.65
C ALA A 521 -20.86 20.01 5.56
N TRP A 522 -20.46 19.42 4.44
CA TRP A 522 -19.94 20.18 3.30
C TRP A 522 -21.02 21.01 2.60
N TRP A 523 -22.29 20.56 2.58
CA TRP A 523 -23.42 21.34 2.11
C TRP A 523 -23.55 22.66 2.84
N ASP A 524 -23.53 22.60 4.17
CA ASP A 524 -23.61 23.77 5.05
C ASP A 524 -22.37 24.67 4.91
N LEU A 525 -21.16 24.07 4.97
CA LEU A 525 -19.89 24.79 4.84
C LEU A 525 -19.74 25.54 3.51
N ASN A 526 -20.21 24.98 2.43
CA ASN A 526 -20.22 25.59 1.10
C ASN A 526 -21.47 26.46 0.83
N ARG A 527 -22.35 26.60 1.82
CA ARG A 527 -23.57 27.39 1.67
C ARG A 527 -24.34 27.02 0.39
N MET A 528 -24.53 25.70 0.21
CA MET A 528 -25.26 25.18 -0.93
C MET A 528 -26.70 25.66 -0.95
N PRO A 529 -27.32 25.89 -2.14
CA PRO A 529 -28.68 26.35 -2.21
C PRO A 529 -29.70 25.27 -1.83
N GLY A 530 -30.74 25.64 -1.12
CA GLY A 530 -31.83 24.76 -0.68
C GLY A 530 -31.43 23.78 0.42
N ASP A 531 -32.33 22.83 0.70
CA ASP A 531 -32.10 21.78 1.68
C ASP A 531 -31.18 20.69 1.11
N PRO A 532 -30.39 19.99 1.99
CA PRO A 532 -29.59 18.85 1.55
C PRO A 532 -30.46 17.74 0.96
N PRO A 533 -29.95 16.96 0.00
CA PRO A 533 -30.70 15.88 -0.63
C PRO A 533 -31.08 14.79 0.38
N THR A 534 -32.29 14.27 0.26
CA THR A 534 -32.77 13.14 1.08
C THR A 534 -32.94 11.86 0.26
N ASP A 535 -32.94 11.96 -1.06
CA ASP A 535 -32.98 10.82 -1.98
C ASP A 535 -31.63 10.65 -2.70
N PHE A 536 -31.01 9.51 -2.52
CA PHE A 536 -29.76 9.09 -3.14
C PHE A 536 -29.93 7.87 -4.04
N SER A 537 -31.14 7.49 -4.38
CA SER A 537 -31.44 6.27 -5.14
C SER A 537 -31.08 6.35 -6.63
N HIS A 538 -30.75 7.54 -7.14
CA HIS A 538 -30.53 7.78 -8.55
C HIS A 538 -29.12 8.35 -8.85
N PRO A 539 -28.03 7.60 -8.59
CA PRO A 539 -26.69 8.02 -9.01
C PRO A 539 -26.53 7.93 -10.52
N LYS A 540 -25.59 8.68 -11.05
CA LYS A 540 -25.09 8.46 -12.40
C LYS A 540 -24.08 7.30 -12.35
N THR A 541 -24.42 6.15 -12.92
CA THR A 541 -23.47 5.02 -13.01
C THR A 541 -22.47 5.27 -14.12
N VAL A 542 -21.19 5.16 -13.76
CA VAL A 542 -20.05 5.31 -14.66
C VAL A 542 -19.15 4.07 -14.49
N MET A 543 -18.54 3.59 -15.55
CA MET A 543 -17.61 2.45 -15.51
C MET A 543 -18.21 1.22 -14.80
N GLU A 544 -19.49 0.92 -15.05
CA GLU A 544 -20.24 -0.22 -14.52
C GLU A 544 -20.42 -0.28 -13.00
N ARG A 545 -19.42 0.12 -12.22
CA ARG A 545 -19.36 -0.04 -10.76
C ARG A 545 -19.28 1.26 -9.98
N TRP A 546 -19.17 2.40 -10.66
CA TRP A 546 -18.96 3.69 -10.02
C TRP A 546 -20.26 4.47 -10.06
N HIS A 547 -20.70 4.94 -8.91
CA HIS A 547 -21.97 5.65 -8.73
C HIS A 547 -21.68 7.07 -8.28
N ASP A 548 -21.94 8.03 -9.17
CA ASP A 548 -21.67 9.45 -8.93
C ASP A 548 -22.93 10.19 -8.47
N TRP A 549 -22.82 10.91 -7.37
CA TRP A 549 -23.76 11.95 -6.96
C TRP A 549 -23.07 13.30 -7.10
N THR A 550 -23.72 14.24 -7.78
CA THR A 550 -23.18 15.57 -8.05
C THR A 550 -24.20 16.64 -7.72
N TYR A 551 -23.75 17.64 -6.97
CA TYR A 551 -24.57 18.78 -6.56
C TYR A 551 -23.85 20.08 -6.92
N GLU A 552 -24.58 20.95 -7.61
CA GLU A 552 -24.03 22.16 -8.19
C GLU A 552 -24.48 23.42 -7.43
N LYS A 553 -23.63 24.43 -7.46
CA LYS A 553 -23.91 25.78 -7.03
C LYS A 553 -23.43 26.73 -8.14
N ASN A 554 -24.32 27.51 -8.71
CA ASN A 554 -24.02 28.42 -9.81
C ASN A 554 -23.38 27.74 -11.04
N GLY A 555 -23.79 26.50 -11.35
CA GLY A 555 -23.24 25.71 -12.46
C GLY A 555 -21.88 25.07 -12.18
N ILE A 556 -21.35 25.19 -10.96
CA ILE A 556 -20.09 24.55 -10.52
C ILE A 556 -20.42 23.30 -9.70
N PRO A 557 -19.83 22.14 -9.98
CA PRO A 557 -20.01 20.93 -9.20
C PRO A 557 -19.29 21.08 -7.84
N MET A 558 -20.01 21.64 -6.86
CA MET A 558 -19.44 21.97 -5.56
C MET A 558 -19.27 20.77 -4.64
N LEU A 559 -20.18 19.79 -4.76
CA LEU A 559 -20.11 18.56 -3.98
C LEU A 559 -20.31 17.37 -4.89
N LYS A 560 -19.36 16.49 -4.89
CA LYS A 560 -19.44 15.19 -5.56
C LYS A 560 -19.10 14.08 -4.58
N PHE A 561 -19.77 12.96 -4.72
CA PHE A 561 -19.41 11.70 -4.06
C PHE A 561 -19.47 10.58 -5.09
N THR A 562 -18.48 9.71 -5.08
CA THR A 562 -18.47 8.48 -5.88
C THR A 562 -18.40 7.29 -4.97
N GLY A 563 -19.44 6.48 -4.97
CA GLY A 563 -19.46 5.15 -4.36
C GLY A 563 -19.02 4.10 -5.37
N ILE A 564 -18.16 3.17 -4.98
CA ILE A 564 -17.62 2.15 -5.88
C ILE A 564 -17.99 0.77 -5.37
N ASP A 565 -18.73 0.00 -6.18
CA ASP A 565 -19.11 -1.37 -5.86
C ASP A 565 -17.86 -2.24 -5.69
N TYR A 566 -17.87 -3.08 -4.67
CA TYR A 566 -16.81 -4.05 -4.40
C TYR A 566 -15.40 -3.44 -4.34
N TYR A 567 -15.29 -2.20 -3.92
CA TYR A 567 -14.00 -1.53 -3.83
C TYR A 567 -13.49 -1.49 -2.37
N PRO A 568 -12.23 -1.85 -2.16
CA PRO A 568 -11.62 -1.87 -0.83
C PRO A 568 -11.10 -0.49 -0.40
N HIS A 569 -10.53 -0.43 0.79
CA HIS A 569 -9.86 0.74 1.32
C HIS A 569 -8.58 1.07 0.56
N GLY A 570 -8.55 2.20 -0.12
CA GLY A 570 -7.38 2.64 -0.89
C GLY A 570 -7.73 3.62 -2.01
N SER A 571 -6.73 4.04 -2.75
CA SER A 571 -6.87 4.79 -4.00
C SER A 571 -6.42 3.94 -5.18
N ASN A 572 -6.83 4.31 -6.37
CA ASN A 572 -6.40 3.70 -7.61
C ASN A 572 -6.10 4.75 -8.68
N PRO A 573 -5.38 4.38 -9.76
CA PRO A 573 -5.04 5.31 -10.83
C PRO A 573 -6.24 5.95 -11.51
N GLU A 574 -7.36 5.22 -11.61
CA GLU A 574 -8.59 5.75 -12.23
C GLU A 574 -9.20 6.86 -11.40
N MET A 575 -9.12 6.80 -10.07
CA MET A 575 -9.53 7.92 -9.22
C MET A 575 -8.73 9.17 -9.57
N SER A 576 -7.41 9.09 -9.58
CA SER A 576 -6.53 10.22 -9.87
C SER A 576 -6.76 10.78 -11.27
N TYR A 577 -6.91 9.89 -12.26
CA TYR A 577 -7.20 10.27 -13.63
C TYR A 577 -8.56 10.99 -13.77
N ARG A 578 -9.63 10.42 -13.18
CA ARG A 578 -10.96 11.04 -13.18
C ARG A 578 -11.00 12.36 -12.40
N ILE A 579 -10.37 12.40 -11.23
CA ILE A 579 -10.28 13.63 -10.43
C ILE A 579 -9.64 14.74 -11.25
N TRP A 580 -8.58 14.44 -11.98
CA TRP A 580 -7.94 15.44 -12.82
C TRP A 580 -8.81 15.83 -14.00
N THR A 581 -9.20 14.87 -14.84
CA THR A 581 -9.87 15.14 -16.13
C THR A 581 -11.30 15.65 -16.01
N GLU A 582 -12.03 15.22 -14.98
CA GLU A 582 -13.44 15.58 -14.80
C GLU A 582 -13.64 16.71 -13.79
N PHE A 583 -12.61 17.10 -13.02
CA PHE A 583 -12.81 18.03 -11.92
C PHE A 583 -11.68 19.06 -11.77
N PHE A 584 -10.47 18.68 -11.37
CA PHE A 584 -9.41 19.62 -11.07
C PHE A 584 -8.99 20.46 -12.26
N SER A 585 -8.80 19.86 -13.44
CA SER A 585 -8.36 20.56 -14.64
C SER A 585 -9.32 21.68 -15.08
N LYS A 586 -10.59 21.60 -14.66
CA LYS A 586 -11.68 22.51 -15.04
C LYS A 586 -11.93 23.62 -14.02
N LEU A 587 -11.22 23.60 -12.91
CA LEU A 587 -11.42 24.54 -11.81
C LEU A 587 -10.24 25.51 -11.68
N SER A 588 -10.57 26.78 -11.46
CA SER A 588 -9.61 27.78 -10.99
C SER A 588 -10.26 28.69 -9.95
N ARG A 589 -9.43 29.28 -9.07
CA ARG A 589 -9.86 30.26 -8.07
C ARG A 589 -9.17 31.58 -8.33
N LEU A 590 -9.94 32.58 -8.66
CA LEU A 590 -9.43 33.92 -8.88
C LEU A 590 -8.96 34.58 -7.56
N ALA A 591 -8.18 35.65 -7.66
CA ALA A 591 -7.63 36.33 -6.51
C ALA A 591 -8.69 36.92 -5.55
N ASP A 592 -9.88 37.21 -6.04
CA ASP A 592 -11.03 37.66 -5.25
C ASP A 592 -11.79 36.50 -4.54
N GLY A 593 -11.31 35.26 -4.70
CA GLY A 593 -11.93 34.06 -4.14
C GLY A 593 -13.02 33.43 -5.02
N THR A 594 -13.36 34.04 -6.14
CA THR A 594 -14.37 33.52 -7.07
C THR A 594 -13.87 32.24 -7.74
N LEU A 595 -14.73 31.23 -7.81
CA LEU A 595 -14.47 29.99 -8.55
C LEU A 595 -14.88 30.15 -10.01
N HIS A 596 -14.07 29.63 -10.91
CA HIS A 596 -14.35 29.51 -12.33
C HIS A 596 -14.36 28.04 -12.73
N TRP A 597 -15.30 27.63 -13.58
CA TRP A 597 -15.51 26.26 -14.05
C TRP A 597 -15.56 26.22 -15.57
N GLU A 598 -14.72 25.40 -16.19
CA GLU A 598 -14.61 25.22 -17.65
C GLU A 598 -15.20 23.88 -18.10
N GLY A 599 -16.27 23.42 -17.50
CA GLY A 599 -16.88 22.13 -17.76
C GLY A 599 -18.23 22.18 -18.48
#